data_44c5d1c4bc936a9ddb2bfbbc25b21981
#
_entry.id   44c5d1c4bc936a9ddb2bfbbc25b21981
#
_cell.length_a   1.000
_cell.length_b   1.000
_cell.length_c   1.000
_cell.angle_alpha   90.00
_cell.angle_beta   90.00
_cell.angle_gamma   90.00
#
_symmetry.space_group_name_H-M   'P 1'
#
loop_
_entity.id
_entity.type
_entity.pdbx_description
1 polymer ?
#
loop_
_entity_poly.entity_id
_entity_poly.type
_entity_poly.pdbx_seq_one_letter_code
_entity_poly.pdbx_strand_id
1 'polypeptide(L)'
;PFPLRAVPENELPFVSVHVPAYNEPPALLIETLNALAALDYPRFEVVVVDNNTKDPDVWHPVQSHCAALGERFRFFHVDPLSGFKAGALNFALPKTAPEADVIAVIDADYLVRPDWLRDLVPAFSDPEVAIVQAPQDYRDGDQSAFKAMCMAEYHGFFHVGMVTRNERNAIIQHGTMTM
;
A
#
# COMPACT_ATOMS: atom_id res chain seq x y z
N PRO A 1 -14.70 17.31 3.42
CA PRO A 1 -13.57 17.05 2.54
C PRO A 1 -12.90 18.39 2.27
N PHE A 2 -11.71 18.56 2.76
CA PHE A 2 -10.91 19.73 2.44
C PHE A 2 -10.53 19.63 0.96
N PRO A 3 -10.69 20.68 0.13
CA PRO A 3 -10.08 20.68 -1.18
C PRO A 3 -8.58 20.64 -0.99
N LEU A 4 -7.98 19.45 -1.15
CA LEU A 4 -6.54 19.32 -1.10
C LEU A 4 -5.95 20.12 -2.25
N ARG A 5 -4.99 20.97 -1.94
CA ARG A 5 -4.30 21.77 -2.96
C ARG A 5 -3.38 20.83 -3.75
N ALA A 6 -3.48 20.86 -5.07
CA ALA A 6 -2.55 20.12 -5.91
C ALA A 6 -1.10 20.52 -5.60
N VAL A 7 -0.24 19.54 -5.38
CA VAL A 7 1.19 19.75 -5.17
C VAL A 7 1.87 19.85 -6.54
N PRO A 8 2.69 20.89 -6.79
CA PRO A 8 3.46 20.99 -8.03
C PRO A 8 4.39 19.78 -8.22
N GLU A 9 4.63 19.38 -9.47
CA GLU A 9 5.43 18.18 -9.77
C GLU A 9 6.85 18.20 -9.14
N ASN A 10 7.46 19.38 -9.10
CA ASN A 10 8.79 19.58 -8.52
C ASN A 10 8.82 19.58 -6.99
N GLU A 11 7.65 19.63 -6.35
CA GLU A 11 7.48 19.63 -4.89
C GLU A 11 6.89 18.31 -4.36
N LEU A 12 6.61 17.36 -5.27
CA LEU A 12 6.09 16.06 -4.88
C LEU A 12 7.09 15.32 -3.96
N PRO A 13 6.67 14.82 -2.78
CA PRO A 13 7.52 14.04 -1.91
C PRO A 13 7.88 12.70 -2.57
N PHE A 14 9.01 12.12 -2.16
CA PHE A 14 9.35 10.76 -2.54
C PHE A 14 8.60 9.77 -1.64
N VAL A 15 7.89 8.82 -2.24
CA VAL A 15 7.08 7.83 -1.52
C VAL A 15 7.73 6.45 -1.61
N SER A 16 8.04 5.83 -0.47
CA SER A 16 8.45 4.43 -0.40
C SER A 16 7.25 3.55 -0.08
N VAL A 17 6.83 2.73 -1.04
CA VAL A 17 5.69 1.81 -0.87
C VAL A 17 6.18 0.46 -0.38
N HIS A 18 5.81 0.06 0.84
CA HIS A 18 6.17 -1.21 1.44
C HIS A 18 5.06 -2.25 1.23
N VAL A 19 5.44 -3.40 0.67
CA VAL A 19 4.54 -4.53 0.37
C VAL A 19 5.03 -5.76 1.14
N PRO A 20 4.54 -6.00 2.37
CA PRO A 20 4.81 -7.23 3.10
C PRO A 20 4.03 -8.39 2.47
N ALA A 21 4.69 -9.54 2.27
CA ALA A 21 4.09 -10.74 1.71
C ALA A 21 4.49 -11.98 2.51
N TYR A 22 3.61 -12.96 2.59
CA TYR A 22 3.85 -14.27 3.19
C TYR A 22 3.02 -15.33 2.49
N ASN A 23 3.69 -16.21 1.74
CA ASN A 23 3.07 -17.36 1.08
C ASN A 23 1.85 -16.97 0.20
N GLU A 24 1.89 -15.79 -0.40
CA GLU A 24 0.84 -15.30 -1.28
C GLU A 24 0.90 -15.99 -2.65
N PRO A 25 -0.25 -16.32 -3.27
CA PRO A 25 -0.27 -16.80 -4.64
C PRO A 25 0.48 -15.82 -5.56
N PRO A 26 1.48 -16.26 -6.35
CA PRO A 26 2.30 -15.37 -7.17
C PRO A 26 1.48 -14.46 -8.10
N ALA A 27 0.42 -15.00 -8.70
CA ALA A 27 -0.45 -14.24 -9.60
C ALA A 27 -1.12 -13.06 -8.90
N LEU A 28 -1.54 -13.24 -7.66
CA LEU A 28 -2.20 -12.20 -6.86
C LEU A 28 -1.24 -11.04 -6.54
N LEU A 29 -0.05 -11.36 -6.04
CA LEU A 29 0.96 -10.34 -5.72
C LEU A 29 1.47 -9.65 -7.01
N ILE A 30 1.61 -10.36 -8.12
CA ILE A 30 1.97 -9.79 -9.41
C ILE A 30 0.89 -8.79 -9.90
N GLU A 31 -0.39 -9.05 -9.69
CA GLU A 31 -1.46 -8.08 -9.97
C GLU A 31 -1.29 -6.80 -9.17
N THR A 32 -1.00 -6.91 -7.87
CA THR A 32 -0.71 -5.77 -7.00
C THR A 32 0.49 -4.98 -7.50
N LEU A 33 1.59 -5.64 -7.86
CA LEU A 33 2.78 -5.00 -8.40
C LEU A 33 2.53 -4.30 -9.73
N ASN A 34 1.72 -4.88 -10.61
CA ASN A 34 1.31 -4.25 -11.86
C ASN A 34 0.45 -2.99 -11.62
N ALA A 35 -0.45 -3.02 -10.64
CA ALA A 35 -1.21 -1.83 -10.24
C ALA A 35 -0.29 -0.71 -9.70
N LEU A 36 0.73 -1.07 -8.92
CA LEU A 36 1.74 -0.13 -8.43
C LEU A 36 2.62 0.41 -9.58
N ALA A 37 2.95 -0.43 -10.57
CA ALA A 37 3.71 0.01 -11.74
C ALA A 37 2.93 0.99 -12.64
N ALA A 38 1.60 0.95 -12.58
CA ALA A 38 0.70 1.83 -13.32
C ALA A 38 0.40 3.16 -12.60
N LEU A 39 1.01 3.42 -11.44
CA LEU A 39 0.81 4.67 -10.71
C LEU A 39 1.25 5.89 -11.54
N ASP A 40 0.36 6.88 -11.63
CA ASP A 40 0.67 8.20 -12.18
C ASP A 40 1.36 9.07 -11.12
N TYR A 41 2.57 8.65 -10.74
CA TYR A 41 3.39 9.35 -9.75
C TYR A 41 4.88 9.19 -10.08
N PRO A 42 5.66 10.28 -10.22
CA PRO A 42 7.02 10.19 -10.73
C PRO A 42 8.06 9.76 -9.68
N ARG A 43 7.80 10.01 -8.40
CA ARG A 43 8.78 9.92 -7.31
C ARG A 43 8.41 8.86 -6.27
N PHE A 44 8.59 7.58 -6.63
CA PHE A 44 8.35 6.48 -5.69
C PHE A 44 9.26 5.29 -5.94
N GLU A 45 9.36 4.45 -4.93
CA GLU A 45 9.88 3.09 -5.00
C GLU A 45 8.88 2.09 -4.41
N VAL A 46 9.07 0.81 -4.70
CA VAL A 46 8.32 -0.30 -4.10
C VAL A 46 9.30 -1.27 -3.46
N VAL A 47 9.14 -1.50 -2.15
CA VAL A 47 9.94 -2.42 -1.35
C VAL A 47 9.08 -3.63 -0.99
N VAL A 48 9.28 -4.73 -1.68
CA VAL A 48 8.57 -6.00 -1.43
C VAL A 48 9.40 -6.83 -0.45
N VAL A 49 8.78 -7.24 0.64
CA VAL A 49 9.41 -8.13 1.62
C VAL A 49 8.58 -9.41 1.76
N ASP A 50 9.04 -10.45 1.10
CA ASP A 50 8.50 -11.79 1.29
C ASP A 50 9.17 -12.43 2.51
N ASN A 51 8.38 -12.74 3.52
CA ASN A 51 8.88 -13.28 4.78
C ASN A 51 8.45 -14.74 4.98
N ASN A 52 9.44 -15.60 5.25
CA ASN A 52 9.25 -17.00 5.62
C ASN A 52 8.51 -17.90 4.61
N THR A 53 8.30 -17.48 3.38
CA THR A 53 7.76 -18.35 2.32
C THR A 53 8.78 -19.44 1.99
N LYS A 54 8.42 -20.71 2.23
CA LYS A 54 9.36 -21.84 2.09
C LYS A 54 9.50 -22.32 0.65
N ASP A 55 8.40 -22.24 -0.11
CA ASP A 55 8.34 -22.76 -1.46
C ASP A 55 8.91 -21.75 -2.47
N PRO A 56 10.02 -22.07 -3.16
CA PRO A 56 10.59 -21.21 -4.19
C PRO A 56 9.65 -20.95 -5.35
N ASP A 57 8.74 -21.89 -5.68
CA ASP A 57 7.77 -21.72 -6.76
C ASP A 57 6.73 -20.63 -6.44
N VAL A 58 6.63 -20.21 -5.19
CA VAL A 58 5.77 -19.10 -4.75
C VAL A 58 6.48 -17.76 -4.86
N TRP A 59 7.72 -17.62 -4.37
CA TRP A 59 8.36 -16.30 -4.31
C TRP A 59 9.28 -15.98 -5.50
N HIS A 60 9.89 -16.98 -6.18
CA HIS A 60 10.76 -16.74 -7.35
C HIS A 60 10.04 -16.03 -8.52
N PRO A 61 8.78 -16.39 -8.88
CA PRO A 61 8.06 -15.65 -9.92
C PRO A 61 7.90 -14.17 -9.59
N VAL A 62 7.63 -13.84 -8.32
CA VAL A 62 7.48 -12.47 -7.84
C VAL A 62 8.81 -11.71 -7.90
N GLN A 63 9.90 -12.33 -7.45
CA GLN A 63 11.24 -11.76 -7.56
C GLN A 63 11.60 -11.42 -9.01
N SER A 64 11.36 -12.38 -9.91
CA SER A 64 11.62 -12.20 -11.34
C SER A 64 10.78 -11.08 -11.94
N HIS A 65 9.51 -10.97 -11.51
CA HIS A 65 8.62 -9.91 -11.94
C HIS A 65 9.08 -8.54 -11.46
N CYS A 66 9.46 -8.39 -10.19
CA CYS A 66 10.04 -7.14 -9.67
C CYS A 66 11.26 -6.72 -10.49
N ALA A 67 12.16 -7.65 -10.80
CA ALA A 67 13.34 -7.37 -11.63
C ALA A 67 12.95 -6.89 -13.04
N ALA A 68 11.90 -7.45 -13.62
CA ALA A 68 11.39 -7.04 -14.95
C ALA A 68 10.71 -5.66 -14.93
N LEU A 69 10.11 -5.25 -13.80
CA LEU A 69 9.51 -3.91 -13.62
C LEU A 69 10.57 -2.80 -13.45
N GLY A 70 11.82 -3.15 -13.17
CA GLY A 70 12.94 -2.23 -13.10
C GLY A 70 13.33 -1.80 -11.68
N GLU A 71 14.31 -0.88 -11.60
CA GLU A 71 15.03 -0.53 -10.37
C GLU A 71 14.14 0.05 -9.24
N ARG A 72 12.97 0.57 -9.59
CA ARG A 72 11.99 1.06 -8.59
C ARG A 72 11.39 -0.05 -7.75
N PHE A 73 11.44 -1.32 -8.22
CA PHE A 73 10.83 -2.48 -7.57
C PHE A 73 11.91 -3.36 -6.97
N ARG A 74 12.11 -3.27 -5.66
CA ARG A 74 13.11 -4.04 -4.93
C ARG A 74 12.46 -5.16 -4.15
N PHE A 75 12.92 -6.38 -4.36
CA PHE A 75 12.41 -7.59 -3.73
C PHE A 75 13.41 -8.17 -2.74
N PHE A 76 12.92 -8.52 -1.57
CA PHE A 76 13.69 -9.18 -0.51
C PHE A 76 12.94 -10.42 -0.04
N HIS A 77 13.57 -11.60 -0.19
CA HIS A 77 13.13 -12.83 0.46
C HIS A 77 13.92 -13.00 1.76
N VAL A 78 13.24 -13.15 2.89
CA VAL A 78 13.86 -13.24 4.22
C VAL A 78 13.26 -14.39 5.02
N ASP A 79 14.09 -15.40 5.28
CA ASP A 79 13.74 -16.59 6.03
C ASP A 79 14.97 -17.09 6.84
N PRO A 80 14.90 -17.17 8.18
CA PRO A 80 13.75 -16.84 9.04
C PRO A 80 13.62 -15.33 9.32
N LEU A 81 12.39 -14.87 9.45
CA LEU A 81 12.06 -13.53 9.94
C LEU A 81 10.96 -13.61 11.01
N SER A 82 11.22 -13.07 12.20
CA SER A 82 10.23 -13.01 13.27
C SER A 82 9.32 -11.79 13.14
N GLY A 83 8.12 -11.87 13.73
CA GLY A 83 7.20 -10.72 13.84
C GLY A 83 6.18 -10.60 12.68
N PHE A 84 6.06 -11.61 11.82
CA PHE A 84 5.06 -11.63 10.74
C PHE A 84 5.10 -10.34 9.90
N LYS A 85 3.96 -9.77 9.57
CA LYS A 85 3.83 -8.50 8.82
C LYS A 85 4.62 -7.35 9.47
N ALA A 86 4.54 -7.21 10.79
CA ALA A 86 5.30 -6.17 11.50
C ALA A 86 6.82 -6.38 11.38
N GLY A 87 7.28 -7.64 11.42
CA GLY A 87 8.67 -7.99 11.17
C GLY A 87 9.13 -7.61 9.75
N ALA A 88 8.30 -7.90 8.74
CA ALA A 88 8.58 -7.54 7.35
C ALA A 88 8.65 -6.00 7.17
N LEU A 89 7.74 -5.25 7.76
CA LEU A 89 7.76 -3.78 7.72
C LEU A 89 8.98 -3.21 8.44
N ASN A 90 9.34 -3.75 9.62
CA ASN A 90 10.56 -3.34 10.33
C ASN A 90 11.84 -3.68 9.53
N PHE A 91 11.83 -4.77 8.76
CA PHE A 91 12.93 -5.10 7.85
C PHE A 91 12.99 -4.13 6.67
N ALA A 92 11.84 -3.68 6.15
CA ALA A 92 11.76 -2.74 5.04
C ALA A 92 12.27 -1.33 5.42
N LEU A 93 12.04 -0.86 6.64
CA LEU A 93 12.40 0.48 7.10
C LEU A 93 13.86 0.87 6.78
N PRO A 94 14.90 0.11 7.18
CA PRO A 94 16.29 0.44 6.86
C PRO A 94 16.66 0.22 5.37
N LYS A 95 15.74 -0.31 4.57
CA LYS A 95 15.87 -0.49 3.11
C LYS A 95 15.16 0.61 2.32
N THR A 96 14.36 1.44 2.98
CA THR A 96 13.73 2.62 2.41
C THR A 96 14.78 3.55 1.79
N ALA A 97 14.49 4.09 0.62
CA ALA A 97 15.37 5.06 -0.03
C ALA A 97 15.63 6.26 0.89
N PRO A 98 16.89 6.73 1.01
CA PRO A 98 17.22 7.85 1.93
C PRO A 98 16.45 9.14 1.63
N GLU A 99 16.01 9.33 0.40
CA GLU A 99 15.22 10.46 -0.06
C GLU A 99 13.71 10.31 0.19
N ALA A 100 13.25 9.21 0.79
CA ALA A 100 11.84 9.01 1.06
C ALA A 100 11.33 9.93 2.16
N ASP A 101 10.36 10.75 1.80
CA ASP A 101 9.65 11.67 2.70
C ASP A 101 8.45 10.98 3.36
N VAL A 102 7.84 10.02 2.65
CA VAL A 102 6.61 9.34 3.05
C VAL A 102 6.76 7.82 2.87
N ILE A 103 6.28 7.05 3.85
CA ILE A 103 6.17 5.60 3.75
C ILE A 103 4.71 5.23 3.55
N ALA A 104 4.41 4.50 2.49
CA ALA A 104 3.10 3.92 2.25
C ALA A 104 3.13 2.40 2.48
N VAL A 105 2.06 1.84 3.03
CA VAL A 105 1.93 0.40 3.25
C VAL A 105 0.71 -0.12 2.51
N ILE A 106 0.91 -1.19 1.75
CA ILE A 106 -0.17 -1.89 1.03
C ILE A 106 -0.01 -3.40 1.19
N ASP A 107 -1.11 -4.11 1.40
CA ASP A 107 -1.09 -5.57 1.45
C ASP A 107 -0.91 -6.19 0.06
N ALA A 108 -0.41 -7.42 0.03
CA ALA A 108 -0.01 -8.14 -1.16
C ALA A 108 -1.16 -8.47 -2.14
N ASP A 109 -2.40 -8.30 -1.71
CA ASP A 109 -3.63 -8.64 -2.45
C ASP A 109 -4.50 -7.40 -2.82
N TYR A 110 -3.97 -6.20 -2.61
CA TYR A 110 -4.68 -4.94 -2.89
C TYR A 110 -4.36 -4.40 -4.27
N LEU A 111 -5.37 -3.80 -4.92
CA LEU A 111 -5.18 -3.05 -6.16
C LEU A 111 -5.42 -1.55 -5.91
N VAL A 112 -4.43 -0.76 -6.24
CA VAL A 112 -4.52 0.70 -6.19
C VAL A 112 -4.95 1.26 -7.54
N ARG A 113 -5.59 2.42 -7.53
CA ARG A 113 -5.85 3.21 -8.73
C ARG A 113 -4.57 3.96 -9.14
N PRO A 114 -4.42 4.30 -10.42
CA PRO A 114 -3.25 5.07 -10.87
C PRO A 114 -3.05 6.40 -10.15
N ASP A 115 -4.12 7.04 -9.71
CA ASP A 115 -4.12 8.34 -9.02
C ASP A 115 -3.94 8.22 -7.48
N TRP A 116 -3.80 7.01 -6.92
CA TRP A 116 -3.75 6.77 -5.48
C TRP A 116 -2.77 7.67 -4.72
N LEU A 117 -1.52 7.79 -5.17
CA LEU A 117 -0.52 8.64 -4.51
C LEU A 117 -0.85 10.13 -4.74
N ARG A 118 -1.28 10.50 -5.94
CA ARG A 118 -1.64 11.89 -6.27
C ARG A 118 -2.81 12.40 -5.44
N ASP A 119 -3.76 11.53 -5.11
CA ASP A 119 -4.93 11.88 -4.31
C ASP A 119 -4.60 12.06 -2.82
N LEU A 120 -3.64 11.30 -2.29
CA LEU A 120 -3.36 11.26 -0.85
C LEU A 120 -2.21 12.16 -0.43
N VAL A 121 -1.14 12.23 -1.22
CA VAL A 121 0.07 13.03 -0.92
C VAL A 121 -0.23 14.49 -0.58
N PRO A 122 -1.18 15.19 -1.23
CA PRO A 122 -1.47 16.57 -0.90
C PRO A 122 -1.90 16.83 0.55
N ALA A 123 -2.36 15.80 1.27
CA ALA A 123 -2.71 15.94 2.68
C ALA A 123 -1.50 16.27 3.57
N PHE A 124 -0.30 15.83 3.18
CA PHE A 124 0.95 16.10 3.90
C PHE A 124 1.49 17.52 3.69
N SER A 125 0.83 18.35 2.90
CA SER A 125 1.13 19.80 2.87
C SER A 125 0.78 20.50 4.17
N ASP A 126 -0.06 19.90 5.01
CA ASP A 126 -0.29 20.31 6.39
C ASP A 126 0.70 19.58 7.30
N PRO A 127 1.62 20.28 7.99
CA PRO A 127 2.63 19.66 8.86
C PRO A 127 2.05 18.95 10.09
N GLU A 128 0.78 19.18 10.43
CA GLU A 128 0.10 18.48 11.51
C GLU A 128 -0.44 17.09 11.07
N VAL A 129 -0.43 16.79 9.76
CA VAL A 129 -0.88 15.49 9.22
C VAL A 129 0.27 14.50 9.27
N ALA A 130 0.17 13.53 10.15
CA ALA A 130 1.16 12.46 10.30
C ALA A 130 0.75 11.14 9.63
N ILE A 131 -0.55 10.92 9.39
CA ILE A 131 -1.08 9.69 8.81
C ILE A 131 -2.23 10.03 7.85
N VAL A 132 -2.20 9.40 6.68
CA VAL A 132 -3.29 9.43 5.71
C VAL A 132 -3.76 8.01 5.44
N GLN A 133 -5.05 7.75 5.63
CA GLN A 133 -5.66 6.45 5.42
C GLN A 133 -6.65 6.51 4.25
N ALA A 134 -6.42 5.70 3.22
CA ALA A 134 -7.39 5.54 2.13
C ALA A 134 -8.54 4.60 2.52
N PRO A 135 -9.74 4.81 1.97
CA PRO A 135 -10.81 3.83 2.09
C PRO A 135 -10.44 2.54 1.36
N GLN A 136 -11.02 1.44 1.82
CA GLN A 136 -10.87 0.11 1.21
C GLN A 136 -12.22 -0.36 0.68
N ASP A 137 -12.20 -1.18 -0.35
CA ASP A 137 -13.39 -1.77 -0.94
C ASP A 137 -13.12 -3.17 -1.47
N TYR A 138 -14.17 -3.95 -1.70
CA TYR A 138 -14.10 -5.28 -2.27
C TYR A 138 -14.25 -5.24 -3.79
N ARG A 139 -13.37 -5.94 -4.51
CA ARG A 139 -13.42 -6.07 -5.98
C ARG A 139 -14.59 -6.92 -6.49
N ASP A 140 -15.14 -7.76 -5.64
CA ASP A 140 -16.07 -8.82 -5.98
C ASP A 140 -17.38 -8.74 -5.18
N GLY A 141 -17.71 -7.55 -4.66
CA GLY A 141 -18.89 -7.32 -3.83
C GLY A 141 -20.23 -7.64 -4.50
N ASP A 142 -20.28 -7.64 -5.82
CA ASP A 142 -21.47 -7.95 -6.63
C ASP A 142 -21.67 -9.45 -6.93
N GLN A 143 -20.70 -10.30 -6.64
CA GLN A 143 -20.72 -11.74 -7.01
C GLN A 143 -21.71 -12.56 -6.18
N SER A 144 -22.09 -12.14 -5.00
CA SER A 144 -23.09 -12.80 -4.15
C SER A 144 -23.71 -11.86 -3.12
N ALA A 145 -24.89 -12.24 -2.59
CA ALA A 145 -25.54 -11.47 -1.53
C ALA A 145 -24.65 -11.34 -0.28
N PHE A 146 -23.88 -12.38 0.07
CA PHE A 146 -22.95 -12.33 1.20
C PHE A 146 -21.83 -11.31 0.97
N LYS A 147 -21.20 -11.31 -0.21
CA LYS A 147 -20.14 -10.33 -0.56
C LYS A 147 -20.70 -8.91 -0.61
N ALA A 148 -21.92 -8.73 -1.13
CA ALA A 148 -22.58 -7.42 -1.13
C ALA A 148 -22.83 -6.89 0.29
N MET A 149 -23.18 -7.76 1.24
CA MET A 149 -23.32 -7.39 2.65
C MET A 149 -21.96 -6.97 3.25
N CYS A 150 -20.90 -7.72 3.01
CA CYS A 150 -19.54 -7.37 3.45
C CYS A 150 -19.10 -6.00 2.86
N MET A 151 -19.36 -5.77 1.59
CA MET A 151 -19.07 -4.49 0.92
C MET A 151 -19.87 -3.34 1.57
N ALA A 152 -21.16 -3.55 1.86
CA ALA A 152 -21.99 -2.54 2.51
C ALA A 152 -21.49 -2.20 3.93
N GLU A 153 -20.98 -3.18 4.68
CA GLU A 153 -20.36 -2.96 5.99
C GLU A 153 -19.09 -2.10 5.87
N TYR A 154 -18.22 -2.40 4.90
CA TYR A 154 -17.02 -1.61 4.60
C TYR A 154 -17.36 -0.17 4.19
N HIS A 155 -18.38 0.01 3.34
CA HIS A 155 -18.85 1.35 2.97
C HIS A 155 -19.32 2.14 4.21
N GLY A 156 -20.10 1.52 5.08
CA GLY A 156 -20.52 2.15 6.35
C GLY A 156 -19.33 2.54 7.23
N PHE A 157 -18.38 1.65 7.33
CA PHE A 157 -17.17 1.90 8.13
C PHE A 157 -16.30 3.03 7.54
N PHE A 158 -15.93 2.95 6.26
CA PHE A 158 -15.00 3.92 5.65
C PHE A 158 -15.65 5.26 5.31
N HIS A 159 -16.85 5.25 4.72
CA HIS A 159 -17.48 6.49 4.22
C HIS A 159 -18.32 7.23 5.27
N VAL A 160 -18.65 6.59 6.40
CA VAL A 160 -19.37 7.24 7.49
C VAL A 160 -18.52 7.24 8.78
N GLY A 161 -18.13 6.05 9.24
CA GLY A 161 -17.41 5.91 10.50
C GLY A 161 -16.05 6.60 10.52
N MET A 162 -15.22 6.35 9.50
CA MET A 162 -13.87 6.94 9.42
C MET A 162 -13.91 8.44 9.10
N VAL A 163 -14.86 8.92 8.30
CA VAL A 163 -15.05 10.35 8.05
C VAL A 163 -15.36 11.09 9.35
N THR A 164 -16.32 10.57 10.15
CA THR A 164 -16.65 11.16 11.45
C THR A 164 -15.49 11.12 12.45
N ARG A 165 -14.67 10.05 12.42
CA ARG A 165 -13.45 9.95 13.24
C ARG A 165 -12.38 10.95 12.81
N ASN A 166 -12.23 11.16 11.51
CA ASN A 166 -11.28 12.12 10.96
C ASN A 166 -11.56 13.55 11.46
N GLU A 167 -12.85 13.96 11.50
CA GLU A 167 -13.24 15.27 12.04
C GLU A 167 -12.83 15.49 13.51
N ARG A 168 -12.58 14.40 14.23
CA ARG A 168 -12.16 14.40 15.65
C ARG A 168 -10.71 14.05 15.86
N ASN A 169 -9.91 13.98 14.79
CA ASN A 169 -8.52 13.50 14.79
C ASN A 169 -8.37 12.12 15.48
N ALA A 170 -9.28 11.22 15.19
CA ALA A 170 -9.39 9.90 15.81
C ALA A 170 -9.52 8.77 14.78
N ILE A 171 -8.80 8.88 13.65
CA ILE A 171 -8.75 7.82 12.64
C ILE A 171 -8.11 6.57 13.22
N ILE A 172 -8.51 5.41 12.69
CA ILE A 172 -7.89 4.13 12.98
C ILE A 172 -7.00 3.75 11.79
N GLN A 173 -5.72 3.56 12.04
CA GLN A 173 -4.78 3.08 11.05
C GLN A 173 -4.94 1.56 10.88
N HIS A 174 -5.17 1.10 9.65
CA HIS A 174 -5.53 -0.30 9.34
C HIS A 174 -4.35 -1.19 8.96
N GLY A 175 -3.14 -0.64 8.88
CA GLY A 175 -1.94 -1.39 8.48
C GLY A 175 -1.84 -1.69 6.99
N THR A 176 -2.76 -1.17 6.18
CA THR A 176 -2.74 -1.22 4.72
C THR A 176 -3.47 -0.01 4.13
N MET A 177 -3.19 0.36 2.88
CA MET A 177 -3.73 1.55 2.21
C MET A 177 -3.52 2.84 3.05
N THR A 178 -2.37 2.92 3.71
CA THR A 178 -2.00 4.00 4.64
C THR A 178 -0.63 4.57 4.27
N MET A 179 -0.45 5.82 4.57
CA MET A 179 0.82 6.56 4.44
C MET A 179 1.16 7.24 5.75
#